data_9ab10ca6c9c2fbf4180ff8a7fffc3f29
#
_entry.id   9ab10ca6c9c2fbf4180ff8a7fffc3f29
#
_cell.length_a   1.000
_cell.length_b   1.000
_cell.length_c   1.000
_cell.angle_alpha   90.00
_cell.angle_beta   90.00
_cell.angle_gamma   90.00
#
_symmetry.space_group_name_H-M   'P 1'
#
loop_
_entity.id
_entity.type
_entity.pdbx_description
1 polymer ?
#
loop_
_entity_poly.entity_id
_entity_poly.type
_entity_poly.pdbx_seq_one_letter_code
_entity_poly.pdbx_strand_id
1 'polypeptide(L)'
;MPGHGLRVRQRREDQWSIVANEPLSARSTTRYTCWMSRGDWSIRTETDTRLHCDADYFYLFATVKAFENEMLVSERQWQKMLTRDLL
;
A
#
# COMPACT_ATOMS: atom_id res chain seq x y z
N MET A 1 -26.41 11.05 -12.13
CA MET A 1 -25.99 11.62 -12.29
C MET A 1 -25.26 11.85 -12.89
N PRO A 2 -25.33 12.17 -13.06
CA PRO A 2 -24.86 12.41 -13.79
C PRO A 2 -23.87 12.56 -14.21
N GLY A 3 -23.77 12.53 -14.41
CA GLY A 3 -23.07 12.77 -15.23
C GLY A 3 -21.71 13.12 -15.43
N HIS A 4 -20.88 12.80 -14.60
CA HIS A 4 -19.52 13.05 -14.90
C HIS A 4 -18.88 11.97 -15.69
N GLY A 5 -19.51 10.82 -15.79
CA GLY A 5 -18.85 9.69 -16.38
C GLY A 5 -17.63 9.21 -15.62
N LEU A 6 -17.43 9.67 -14.40
CA LEU A 6 -16.31 9.24 -13.59
C LEU A 6 -16.60 7.88 -12.99
N ARG A 7 -15.69 6.94 -13.19
CA ARG A 7 -15.78 5.62 -12.61
C ARG A 7 -14.64 5.45 -11.62
N VAL A 8 -14.97 4.91 -10.46
CA VAL A 8 -13.98 4.64 -9.42
C VAL A 8 -14.08 3.19 -9.02
N ARG A 9 -12.94 2.53 -8.95
CA ARG A 9 -12.83 1.15 -8.52
C ARG A 9 -11.70 1.03 -7.53
N GLN A 10 -11.88 0.24 -6.50
CA GLN A 10 -10.88 0.07 -5.47
C GLN A 10 -10.72 -1.40 -5.15
N ARG A 11 -9.49 -1.78 -4.84
CA ARG A 11 -9.18 -3.13 -4.41
C ARG A 11 -8.16 -3.05 -3.29
N ARG A 12 -8.41 -3.80 -2.24
CA ARG A 12 -7.50 -3.89 -1.10
C ARG A 12 -7.20 -5.35 -0.82
N GLU A 13 -5.92 -5.65 -0.64
CA GLU A 13 -5.47 -6.98 -0.28
C GLU A 13 -4.59 -6.86 0.96
N ASP A 14 -4.92 -7.62 1.98
CA ASP A 14 -4.15 -7.65 3.21
C ASP A 14 -3.63 -9.06 3.42
N GLN A 15 -2.36 -9.17 3.77
CA GLN A 15 -1.75 -10.43 4.16
C GLN A 15 -1.11 -10.27 5.51
N TRP A 16 -1.31 -11.27 6.33
CA TRP A 16 -0.83 -11.27 7.69
C TRP A 16 -0.13 -12.59 7.94
N SER A 17 1.05 -12.53 8.50
CA SER A 17 1.87 -13.73 8.68
C SER A 17 2.60 -13.66 10.00
N ILE A 18 2.66 -14.81 10.69
CA ILE A 18 3.42 -14.93 11.93
C ILE A 18 3.95 -16.35 12.02
N VAL A 19 5.20 -16.50 12.40
CA VAL A 19 5.79 -17.82 12.61
C VAL A 19 5.45 -18.28 14.02
N ALA A 20 4.96 -19.50 14.15
CA ALA A 20 4.34 -19.98 15.38
C ALA A 20 5.22 -19.90 16.61
N ASN A 21 6.51 -20.12 16.48
CA ASN A 21 7.41 -20.11 17.62
C ASN A 21 8.22 -18.82 17.73
N GLU A 22 7.88 -17.84 16.94
CA GLU A 22 8.59 -16.57 16.93
C GLU A 22 7.60 -15.42 16.89
N PRO A 23 7.06 -15.02 18.03
CA PRO A 23 6.04 -13.97 18.04
C PRO A 23 6.52 -12.63 17.49
N LEU A 24 7.83 -12.42 17.45
CA LEU A 24 8.36 -11.18 16.87
C LEU A 24 8.50 -11.23 15.37
N SER A 25 8.10 -12.32 14.75
CA SER A 25 8.16 -12.46 13.30
C SER A 25 6.91 -11.98 12.57
N ALA A 26 6.00 -11.33 13.28
CA ALA A 26 4.76 -10.86 12.68
C ALA A 26 5.04 -9.91 11.51
N ARG A 27 4.38 -10.15 10.40
CA ARG A 27 4.50 -9.32 9.20
C ARG A 27 3.13 -9.02 8.66
N SER A 28 2.95 -7.81 8.18
CA SER A 28 1.72 -7.40 7.56
C SER A 28 2.05 -6.75 6.23
N THR A 29 1.33 -7.14 5.19
CA THR A 29 1.46 -6.55 3.87
C THR A 29 0.09 -6.12 3.40
N THR A 30 -0.03 -4.87 2.99
CA THR A 30 -1.27 -4.33 2.45
C THR A 30 -0.99 -3.82 1.05
N ARG A 31 -1.81 -4.23 0.10
CA ARG A 31 -1.79 -3.68 -1.26
C ARG A 31 -3.13 -3.04 -1.53
N TYR A 32 -3.09 -1.79 -1.93
CA TYR A 32 -4.27 -1.03 -2.25
C TYR A 32 -4.14 -0.51 -3.67
N THR A 33 -5.15 -0.76 -4.48
CA THR A 33 -5.17 -0.27 -5.85
C THR A 33 -6.45 0.53 -6.07
N CYS A 34 -6.31 1.71 -6.64
CA CYS A 34 -7.43 2.57 -6.95
C CYS A 34 -7.40 2.89 -8.43
N TRP A 35 -8.51 2.70 -9.11
CA TRP A 35 -8.67 3.06 -10.51
C TRP A 35 -9.70 4.15 -10.61
N MET A 36 -9.38 5.19 -11.35
CA MET A 36 -10.34 6.24 -11.70
C MET A 36 -10.27 6.47 -13.19
N SER A 37 -11.42 6.53 -13.82
CA SER A 37 -11.45 6.75 -15.27
C SER A 37 -12.63 7.63 -15.65
N ARG A 38 -12.43 8.36 -16.74
CA ARG A 38 -13.45 9.23 -17.30
C ARG A 38 -13.15 9.41 -18.78
N GLY A 39 -14.06 8.91 -19.64
CA GLY A 39 -13.83 8.96 -21.07
C GLY A 39 -12.55 8.22 -21.44
N ASP A 40 -11.64 8.90 -22.12
CA ASP A 40 -10.37 8.31 -22.54
C ASP A 40 -9.27 8.46 -21.52
N TRP A 41 -9.58 9.04 -20.38
CA TRP A 41 -8.59 9.31 -19.35
C TRP A 41 -8.73 8.29 -18.24
N SER A 42 -7.63 7.76 -17.79
CA SER A 42 -7.63 6.84 -16.65
C SER A 42 -6.43 7.06 -15.77
N ILE A 43 -6.63 6.88 -14.48
CA ILE A 43 -5.57 6.92 -13.49
C ILE A 43 -5.67 5.65 -12.64
N ARG A 44 -4.53 5.07 -12.36
CA ARG A 44 -4.41 3.95 -11.43
C ARG A 44 -3.33 4.32 -10.41
N THR A 45 -3.65 4.17 -9.15
CA THR A 45 -2.65 4.28 -8.09
C THR A 45 -2.51 2.93 -7.40
N GLU A 46 -1.28 2.55 -7.15
CA GLU A 46 -0.96 1.31 -6.44
C GLU A 46 -0.15 1.67 -5.20
N THR A 47 -0.59 1.20 -4.06
CA THR A 47 0.10 1.43 -2.80
C THR A 47 0.43 0.07 -2.18
N ASP A 48 1.70 -0.16 -1.90
CA ASP A 48 2.16 -1.35 -1.19
C ASP A 48 2.73 -0.90 0.15
N THR A 49 2.23 -1.49 1.22
CA THR A 49 2.73 -1.20 2.55
C THR A 49 3.14 -2.49 3.21
N ARG A 50 4.33 -2.53 3.76
CA ARG A 50 4.85 -3.68 4.49
C ARG A 50 5.27 -3.24 5.86
N LEU A 51 4.83 -3.99 6.85
CA LEU A 51 5.18 -3.73 8.25
C LEU A 51 5.71 -5.01 8.85
N HIS A 52 6.85 -4.94 9.50
CA HIS A 52 7.33 -6.05 10.31
C HIS A 52 8.06 -5.49 11.53
N CYS A 53 8.32 -6.35 12.48
CA CYS A 53 8.99 -5.92 13.70
C CYS A 53 9.98 -6.96 14.19
N ASP A 54 10.94 -6.49 14.94
CA ASP A 54 11.81 -7.36 15.73
C ASP A 54 11.67 -6.96 17.20
N ALA A 55 12.62 -7.38 18.03
CA ALA A 55 12.55 -7.12 19.47
C ALA A 55 12.62 -5.63 19.81
N ASP A 56 13.27 -4.84 18.98
CA ASP A 56 13.58 -3.46 19.30
C ASP A 56 12.89 -2.43 18.42
N TYR A 57 12.50 -2.81 17.21
CA TYR A 57 12.03 -1.86 16.22
C TYR A 57 10.84 -2.37 15.43
N PHE A 58 10.04 -1.41 14.97
CA PHE A 58 9.10 -1.63 13.86
C PHE A 58 9.72 -1.08 12.59
N TYR A 59 9.56 -1.82 11.51
CA TYR A 59 10.03 -1.41 10.19
C TYR A 59 8.84 -1.23 9.27
N LEU A 60 8.72 -0.04 8.72
CA LEU A 60 7.64 0.29 7.80
C LEU A 60 8.23 0.59 6.44
N PHE A 61 7.68 -0.05 5.43
CA PHE A 61 8.10 0.12 4.04
C PHE A 61 6.85 0.44 3.24
N ALA A 62 6.87 1.52 2.49
CA ALA A 62 5.73 1.88 1.67
C ALA A 62 6.19 2.33 0.29
N THR A 63 5.48 1.88 -0.74
CA THR A 63 5.71 2.27 -2.12
C THR A 63 4.39 2.73 -2.71
N VAL A 64 4.39 3.88 -3.36
CA VAL A 64 3.23 4.40 -4.07
C VAL A 64 3.61 4.63 -5.52
N LYS A 65 2.82 4.07 -6.44
CA LYS A 65 2.98 4.26 -7.87
C LYS A 65 1.70 4.84 -8.44
N ALA A 66 1.85 5.80 -9.32
CA ALA A 66 0.72 6.39 -10.01
C ALA A 66 0.92 6.21 -11.51
N PHE A 67 -0.14 5.77 -12.20
CA PHE A 67 -0.15 5.55 -13.63
C PHE A 67 -1.24 6.40 -14.26
N GLU A 68 -0.92 7.03 -15.37
CA GLU A 68 -1.90 7.72 -16.19
C GLU A 68 -1.94 7.05 -17.55
N ASN A 69 -3.10 6.55 -17.93
CA ASN A 69 -3.29 5.80 -19.19
C ASN A 69 -2.21 4.72 -19.36
N GLU A 70 -1.98 3.94 -18.31
CA GLU A 70 -1.01 2.85 -18.27
C GLU A 70 0.45 3.28 -18.27
N MET A 71 0.72 4.57 -18.17
CA MET A 71 2.08 5.09 -18.10
C MET A 71 2.42 5.48 -16.69
N LEU A 72 3.54 4.98 -16.19
CA LEU A 72 3.99 5.33 -14.85
C LEU A 72 4.40 6.79 -14.83
N VAL A 73 3.71 7.61 -14.04
CA VAL A 73 4.00 9.04 -13.95
C VAL A 73 4.58 9.46 -12.62
N SER A 74 4.49 8.60 -11.60
CA SER A 74 5.04 8.93 -10.29
C SER A 74 5.32 7.67 -9.51
N GLU A 75 6.42 7.65 -8.80
CA GLU A 75 6.76 6.56 -7.91
C GLU A 75 7.46 7.13 -6.69
N ARG A 76 7.02 6.74 -5.50
CA ARG A 76 7.63 7.15 -4.25
C ARG A 76 7.78 5.96 -3.33
N GLN A 77 8.86 5.95 -2.59
CA GLN A 77 9.16 4.92 -1.61
C GLN A 77 9.53 5.57 -0.29
N TRP A 78 9.03 4.98 0.78
CA TRP A 78 9.38 5.41 2.13
C TRP A 78 9.84 4.21 2.94
N GLN A 79 10.81 4.46 3.80
CA GLN A 79 11.22 3.53 4.82
C GLN A 79 11.23 4.25 6.14
N LYS A 80 10.71 3.62 7.16
CA LYS A 80 10.70 4.22 8.47
C LYS A 80 10.97 3.14 9.51
N MET A 81 11.84 3.45 10.45
CA MET A 81 12.14 2.57 11.56
C MET A 81 11.73 3.27 12.84
N LEU A 82 10.90 2.62 13.62
CA LEU A 82 10.38 3.17 14.86
C LEU A 82 10.78 2.28 16.01
N THR A 83 11.20 2.87 17.10
CA THR A 83 11.54 2.07 18.28
C THR A 83 10.27 1.48 18.90
N ARG A 84 10.38 0.27 19.39
CA ARG A 84 9.28 -0.39 20.10
C ARG A 84 9.27 -0.01 21.57
N ASP A 85 9.38 1.23 21.83
CA ASP A 85 9.46 1.70 23.16
C ASP A 85 8.09 1.92 23.72
N LEU A 86 7.36 0.92 23.77
CA LEU A 86 6.01 1.09 24.08
C LEU A 86 5.68 0.95 25.45
N LEU A 87 6.01 1.10 26.02
CA LEU A 87 5.43 0.98 27.18
C LEU A 87 4.76 0.50 27.61
#